data_a1004d34084d2cb073a5820f069ece8a
#
_entry.id   a1004d34084d2cb073a5820f069ece8a
#
_cell.length_a   1.000
_cell.length_b   1.000
_cell.length_c   1.000
_cell.angle_alpha   90.00
_cell.angle_beta   90.00
_cell.angle_gamma   90.00
#
_symmetry.space_group_name_H-M   'P 1'
#
loop_
_entity.id
_entity.type
_entity.pdbx_description
1 polymer ?
#
loop_
_entity_poly.entity_id
_entity_poly.type
_entity_poly.pdbx_seq_one_letter_code
_entity_poly.pdbx_strand_id
1 'polypeptide(L)'
;MRYVVPFVAQWPGTLIAVNVGGAVIPTMMLLAKNRLWVKAALATAAVAAVCYWLSRPMPGLGIAEPVFVPSVTTAIVALLLSREQAALLAYIGGSLGTLIGADLLNLGSIRGLGAPVASIGGAGTFDGIFLIGIVAVLIASLSQSWSRR
;
A
#
# COMPACT_ATOMS: atom_id res chain seq x y z
N MET A 1 -14.23 18.40 -10.66
CA MET A 1 -14.69 17.00 -10.52
C MET A 1 -14.89 16.71 -9.03
N ARG A 2 -16.11 16.39 -8.62
CA ARG A 2 -16.35 15.90 -7.25
C ARG A 2 -15.98 14.41 -7.22
N TYR A 3 -14.93 14.08 -6.52
CA TYR A 3 -14.64 12.69 -6.22
C TYR A 3 -15.70 12.16 -5.24
N VAL A 4 -16.51 11.23 -5.70
CA VAL A 4 -17.41 10.47 -4.82
C VAL A 4 -16.59 9.28 -4.32
N VAL A 5 -16.08 9.39 -3.11
CA VAL A 5 -15.39 8.27 -2.45
C VAL A 5 -16.48 7.38 -1.85
N PRO A 6 -16.57 6.09 -2.22
CA PRO A 6 -17.52 5.20 -1.57
C PRO A 6 -17.16 5.07 -0.10
N PHE A 7 -18.07 5.51 0.79
CA PHE A 7 -17.89 5.32 2.23
C PHE A 7 -18.40 3.93 2.64
N VAL A 8 -17.72 3.30 3.59
CA VAL A 8 -18.05 1.95 4.06
C VAL A 8 -18.60 1.96 5.49
N ALA A 9 -18.15 2.91 6.31
CA ALA A 9 -18.58 2.99 7.70
C ALA A 9 -18.49 4.42 8.24
N GLN A 10 -19.37 4.75 9.18
CA GLN A 10 -19.25 5.94 10.03
C GLN A 10 -18.54 5.53 11.33
N TRP A 11 -17.42 6.15 11.57
CA TRP A 11 -16.73 6.09 12.86
C TRP A 11 -17.06 7.37 13.61
N PRO A 12 -17.13 7.43 14.96
CA PRO A 12 -17.45 8.67 15.66
C PRO A 12 -16.58 9.85 15.22
N GLY A 13 -17.17 10.78 14.45
CA GLY A 13 -16.50 11.98 13.93
C GLY A 13 -15.68 11.82 12.63
N THR A 14 -15.62 10.62 12.02
CA THR A 14 -14.84 10.40 10.79
C THR A 14 -15.58 9.42 9.86
N LEU A 15 -15.66 9.76 8.56
CA LEU A 15 -16.15 8.86 7.52
C LEU A 15 -15.00 7.96 7.06
N ILE A 16 -15.20 6.65 7.09
CA ILE A 16 -14.24 5.70 6.53
C ILE A 16 -14.62 5.38 5.10
N ALA A 17 -13.71 5.62 4.19
CA ALA A 17 -13.83 5.33 2.77
C ALA A 17 -12.79 4.29 2.36
N VAL A 18 -13.06 3.53 1.29
CA VAL A 18 -12.10 2.56 0.73
C VAL A 18 -11.77 2.96 -0.69
N ASN A 19 -10.49 3.12 -0.98
CA ASN A 19 -10.01 3.45 -2.31
C ASN A 19 -9.96 2.18 -3.19
N VAL A 20 -10.60 2.24 -4.35
CA VAL A 20 -10.62 1.11 -5.29
C VAL A 20 -9.22 0.81 -5.82
N GLY A 21 -8.44 1.83 -6.18
CA GLY A 21 -7.10 1.67 -6.76
C GLY A 21 -6.07 1.12 -5.79
N GLY A 22 -6.07 1.62 -4.55
CA GLY A 22 -5.06 1.23 -3.54
C GLY A 22 -5.46 0.04 -2.66
N ALA A 23 -6.74 -0.31 -2.59
CA ALA A 23 -7.21 -1.42 -1.75
C ALA A 23 -7.85 -2.55 -2.57
N VAL A 24 -8.86 -2.24 -3.40
CA VAL A 24 -9.64 -3.29 -4.07
C VAL A 24 -8.86 -3.97 -5.18
N ILE A 25 -8.22 -3.20 -6.06
CA ILE A 25 -7.48 -3.76 -7.20
C ILE A 25 -6.32 -4.66 -6.75
N PRO A 26 -5.40 -4.27 -5.83
CA PRO A 26 -4.34 -5.15 -5.37
C PRO A 26 -4.87 -6.42 -4.70
N THR A 27 -5.98 -6.32 -3.95
CA THR A 27 -6.63 -7.47 -3.32
C THR A 27 -7.18 -8.44 -4.37
N MET A 28 -7.86 -7.93 -5.41
CA MET A 28 -8.38 -8.76 -6.49
C MET A 28 -7.25 -9.42 -7.29
N MET A 29 -6.14 -8.72 -7.52
CA MET A 29 -4.97 -9.29 -8.17
C MET A 29 -4.34 -10.41 -7.34
N LEU A 30 -4.26 -10.25 -6.02
CA LEU A 30 -3.80 -11.29 -5.11
C LEU A 30 -4.71 -12.53 -5.22
N LEU A 31 -6.01 -12.36 -5.16
CA LEU A 31 -6.98 -13.46 -5.24
C LEU A 31 -6.91 -14.20 -6.60
N ALA A 32 -6.69 -13.46 -7.69
CA ALA A 32 -6.58 -14.04 -9.04
C ALA A 32 -5.28 -14.85 -9.27
N LYS A 33 -4.25 -14.66 -8.44
CA LYS A 33 -2.92 -15.27 -8.60
C LYS A 33 -2.59 -16.23 -7.45
N ASN A 34 -3.40 -17.26 -7.29
CA ASN A 34 -3.29 -18.23 -6.19
C ASN A 34 -1.89 -18.86 -6.02
N ARG A 35 -1.15 -19.10 -7.12
CA ARG A 35 0.22 -19.64 -7.07
C ARG A 35 1.23 -18.71 -6.40
N LEU A 36 0.89 -17.43 -6.26
CA LEU A 36 1.77 -16.43 -5.65
C LEU A 36 1.37 -16.05 -4.23
N TRP A 37 0.33 -16.65 -3.67
CA TRP A 37 -0.21 -16.23 -2.37
C TRP A 37 0.83 -16.22 -1.26
N VAL A 38 1.63 -17.27 -1.12
CA VAL A 38 2.66 -17.33 -0.07
C VAL A 38 3.69 -16.22 -0.26
N LYS A 39 4.19 -16.04 -1.49
CA LYS A 39 5.17 -15.00 -1.80
C LYS A 39 4.58 -13.60 -1.63
N ALA A 40 3.35 -13.39 -2.08
CA ALA A 40 2.64 -12.12 -1.93
C ALA A 40 2.35 -11.82 -0.45
N ALA A 41 1.94 -12.82 0.34
CA ALA A 41 1.73 -12.66 1.77
C ALA A 41 3.04 -12.30 2.51
N LEU A 42 4.16 -12.93 2.16
CA LEU A 42 5.47 -12.60 2.72
C LEU A 42 5.92 -11.19 2.34
N ALA A 43 5.75 -10.79 1.07
CA ALA A 43 6.03 -9.43 0.62
C ALA A 43 5.16 -8.40 1.37
N THR A 44 3.86 -8.67 1.44
CA THR A 44 2.90 -7.82 2.15
C THR A 44 3.26 -7.68 3.63
N ALA A 45 3.57 -8.78 4.31
CA ALA A 45 3.93 -8.76 5.73
C ALA A 45 5.23 -7.97 5.99
N ALA A 46 6.26 -8.16 5.16
CA ALA A 46 7.52 -7.43 5.29
C ALA A 46 7.31 -5.91 5.09
N VAL A 47 6.56 -5.54 4.04
CA VAL A 47 6.28 -4.13 3.76
C VAL A 47 5.36 -3.53 4.82
N ALA A 48 4.34 -4.27 5.29
CA ALA A 48 3.47 -3.81 6.36
C ALA A 48 4.22 -3.50 7.66
N ALA A 49 5.19 -4.34 8.03
CA ALA A 49 6.03 -4.10 9.19
C ALA A 49 6.86 -2.81 9.05
N VAL A 50 7.45 -2.58 7.87
CA VAL A 50 8.22 -1.36 7.58
C VAL A 50 7.32 -0.13 7.59
N CYS A 51 6.18 -0.19 6.90
CA CYS A 51 5.20 0.91 6.86
C CYS A 51 4.68 1.25 8.26
N TYR A 52 4.29 0.25 9.04
CA TYR A 52 3.84 0.46 10.43
C TYR A 52 4.89 1.20 11.28
N TRP A 53 6.15 0.85 11.12
CA TRP A 53 7.24 1.49 11.86
C TRP A 53 7.53 2.93 11.42
N LEU A 54 7.31 3.22 10.15
CA LEU A 54 7.61 4.54 9.56
C LEU A 54 6.41 5.49 9.59
N SER A 55 5.19 4.94 9.66
CA SER A 55 3.96 5.73 9.64
C SER A 55 3.83 6.59 10.89
N ARG A 56 3.49 7.87 10.69
CA ARG A 56 3.30 8.83 11.77
C ARG A 56 1.92 9.48 11.65
N PRO A 57 1.06 9.32 12.67
CA PRO A 57 -0.20 10.05 12.72
C PRO A 57 0.07 11.55 12.82
N MET A 58 -0.50 12.33 11.91
CA MET A 58 -0.39 13.79 11.91
C MET A 58 -1.79 14.43 12.06
N PRO A 59 -2.00 15.28 13.07
CA PRO A 59 -3.27 15.94 13.29
C PRO A 59 -3.71 16.71 12.04
N GLY A 60 -4.96 16.52 11.62
CA GLY A 60 -5.56 17.20 10.46
C GLY A 60 -5.17 16.70 9.09
N LEU A 61 -4.10 15.88 8.97
CA LEU A 61 -3.59 15.36 7.70
C LEU A 61 -3.80 13.84 7.53
N GLY A 62 -3.93 13.10 8.63
CA GLY A 62 -4.03 11.65 8.62
C GLY A 62 -2.71 10.97 8.94
N ILE A 63 -2.33 9.95 8.17
CA ILE A 63 -1.09 9.19 8.38
C ILE A 63 -0.07 9.61 7.32
N ALA A 64 1.06 10.17 7.78
CA ALA A 64 2.17 10.51 6.90
C ALA A 64 3.16 9.34 6.80
N GLU A 65 3.59 9.03 5.60
CA GLU A 65 4.53 7.94 5.32
C GLU A 65 5.57 8.37 4.27
N PRO A 66 6.86 8.08 4.49
CA PRO A 66 7.89 8.32 3.49
C PRO A 66 7.79 7.30 2.35
N VAL A 67 7.53 7.75 1.12
CA VAL A 67 7.27 6.88 -0.04
C VAL A 67 8.48 6.03 -0.45
N PHE A 68 9.69 6.57 -0.34
CA PHE A 68 10.88 5.91 -0.89
C PHE A 68 11.31 4.65 -0.15
N VAL A 69 11.27 4.66 1.19
CA VAL A 69 11.74 3.51 1.99
C VAL A 69 10.86 2.28 1.78
N PRO A 70 9.53 2.35 1.89
CA PRO A 70 8.66 1.23 1.55
C PRO A 70 8.79 0.76 0.10
N SER A 71 8.96 1.69 -0.86
CA SER A 71 9.11 1.33 -2.28
C SER A 71 10.36 0.50 -2.53
N VAL A 72 11.51 0.93 -2.01
CA VAL A 72 12.78 0.20 -2.13
C VAL A 72 12.71 -1.14 -1.42
N THR A 73 12.19 -1.17 -0.19
CA THR A 73 11.99 -2.41 0.56
C THR A 73 11.12 -3.39 -0.22
N THR A 74 10.00 -2.92 -0.76
CA THR A 74 9.09 -3.73 -1.58
C THR A 74 9.78 -4.33 -2.79
N ALA A 75 10.55 -3.51 -3.53
CA ALA A 75 11.27 -3.98 -4.71
C ALA A 75 12.31 -5.04 -4.36
N ILE A 76 13.08 -4.84 -3.29
CA ILE A 76 14.08 -5.81 -2.82
C ILE A 76 13.41 -7.13 -2.42
N VAL A 77 12.38 -7.08 -1.59
CA VAL A 77 11.65 -8.27 -1.14
C VAL A 77 11.03 -9.01 -2.32
N ALA A 78 10.40 -8.30 -3.26
CA ALA A 78 9.82 -8.92 -4.44
C ALA A 78 10.85 -9.62 -5.32
N LEU A 79 12.03 -9.01 -5.55
CA LEU A 79 13.13 -9.59 -6.30
C LEU A 79 13.73 -10.82 -5.62
N LEU A 80 13.86 -10.81 -4.31
CA LEU A 80 14.34 -11.95 -3.51
C LEU A 80 13.37 -13.14 -3.56
N LEU A 81 12.06 -12.85 -3.51
CA LEU A 81 11.03 -13.90 -3.53
C LEU A 81 10.81 -14.53 -4.91
N SER A 82 10.87 -13.73 -5.96
CA SER A 82 10.76 -14.22 -7.33
C SER A 82 11.18 -13.16 -8.34
N ARG A 83 12.29 -13.38 -9.03
CA ARG A 83 12.74 -12.45 -10.08
C ARG A 83 11.76 -12.37 -11.25
N GLU A 84 11.17 -13.48 -11.66
CA GLU A 84 10.24 -13.52 -12.79
C GLU A 84 8.93 -12.78 -12.53
N GLN A 85 8.46 -12.81 -11.29
CA GLN A 85 7.19 -12.20 -10.87
C GLN A 85 7.40 -10.94 -10.01
N ALA A 86 8.62 -10.40 -9.99
CA ALA A 86 8.97 -9.33 -9.07
C ALA A 86 8.09 -8.08 -9.23
N ALA A 87 7.78 -7.67 -10.47
CA ALA A 87 6.92 -6.53 -10.71
C ALA A 87 5.50 -6.71 -10.12
N LEU A 88 4.91 -7.90 -10.31
CA LEU A 88 3.60 -8.23 -9.77
C LEU A 88 3.62 -8.31 -8.24
N LEU A 89 4.65 -8.99 -7.68
CA LEU A 89 4.83 -9.08 -6.23
C LEU A 89 5.10 -7.72 -5.59
N ALA A 90 5.86 -6.86 -6.27
CA ALA A 90 6.12 -5.51 -5.81
C ALA A 90 4.84 -4.66 -5.79
N TYR A 91 3.99 -4.77 -6.81
CA TYR A 91 2.71 -4.06 -6.82
C TYR A 91 1.79 -4.55 -5.70
N ILE A 92 1.55 -5.86 -5.61
CA ILE A 92 0.66 -6.44 -4.60
C ILE A 92 1.22 -6.20 -3.19
N GLY A 93 2.49 -6.54 -2.97
CA GLY A 93 3.14 -6.42 -1.67
C GLY A 93 3.27 -4.98 -1.21
N GLY A 94 3.62 -4.06 -2.12
CA GLY A 94 3.72 -2.63 -1.85
C GLY A 94 2.37 -2.03 -1.49
N SER A 95 1.36 -2.25 -2.32
CA SER A 95 0.03 -1.69 -2.08
C SER A 95 -0.64 -2.27 -0.84
N LEU A 96 -0.70 -3.60 -0.71
CA LEU A 96 -1.33 -4.25 0.45
C LEU A 96 -0.50 -4.09 1.73
N GLY A 97 0.83 -4.10 1.62
CA GLY A 97 1.71 -3.87 2.76
C GLY A 97 1.53 -2.47 3.34
N THR A 98 1.51 -1.45 2.50
CA THR A 98 1.24 -0.08 2.93
C THR A 98 -0.18 0.07 3.47
N LEU A 99 -1.18 -0.48 2.79
CA LEU A 99 -2.57 -0.50 3.26
C LEU A 99 -2.68 -1.08 4.68
N ILE A 100 -2.05 -2.22 4.92
CA ILE A 100 -2.12 -2.87 6.23
C ILE A 100 -1.26 -2.10 7.25
N GLY A 101 -0.02 -1.78 6.90
CA GLY A 101 0.94 -1.18 7.82
C GLY A 101 0.63 0.26 8.18
N ALA A 102 0.31 1.10 7.19
CA ALA A 102 0.02 2.51 7.41
C ALA A 102 -1.43 2.74 7.84
N ASP A 103 -2.40 2.15 7.14
CA ASP A 103 -3.80 2.46 7.37
C ASP A 103 -4.43 1.55 8.44
N LEU A 104 -4.47 0.22 8.21
CA LEU A 104 -5.25 -0.68 9.05
C LEU A 104 -4.69 -0.82 10.46
N LEU A 105 -3.37 -0.95 10.62
CA LEU A 105 -2.75 -1.07 11.93
C LEU A 105 -2.76 0.24 12.72
N ASN A 106 -2.93 1.38 12.04
CA ASN A 106 -3.04 2.70 12.65
C ASN A 106 -4.49 3.21 12.76
N LEU A 107 -5.50 2.39 12.45
CA LEU A 107 -6.91 2.77 12.54
C LEU A 107 -7.31 3.33 13.91
N GLY A 108 -6.73 2.79 15.00
CA GLY A 108 -6.96 3.30 16.34
C GLY A 108 -6.46 4.73 16.56
N SER A 109 -5.41 5.12 15.86
CA SER A 109 -4.82 6.46 15.94
C SER A 109 -5.58 7.52 15.14
N ILE A 110 -6.44 7.11 14.21
CA ILE A 110 -7.30 8.01 13.41
C ILE A 110 -8.38 8.66 14.30
N ARG A 111 -8.78 7.99 15.37
CA ARG A 111 -9.65 8.58 16.38
C ARG A 111 -8.97 9.77 17.05
N GLY A 112 -9.53 10.95 16.88
CA GLY A 112 -9.00 12.16 17.52
C GLY A 112 -8.08 13.01 16.65
N LEU A 113 -7.75 12.58 15.43
CA LEU A 113 -6.99 13.40 14.48
C LEU A 113 -7.82 14.57 13.88
N GLY A 114 -9.15 14.58 14.08
CA GLY A 114 -10.02 15.62 13.55
C GLY A 114 -10.20 15.58 12.03
N ALA A 115 -9.77 14.51 11.37
CA ALA A 115 -9.96 14.35 9.94
C ALA A 115 -11.42 13.96 9.64
N PRO A 116 -12.14 14.71 8.78
CA PRO A 116 -13.54 14.44 8.47
C PRO A 116 -13.73 13.15 7.66
N VAL A 117 -12.71 12.75 6.90
CA VAL A 117 -12.71 11.52 6.08
C VAL A 117 -11.36 10.83 6.23
N ALA A 118 -11.37 9.54 6.53
CA ALA A 118 -10.22 8.66 6.47
C ALA A 118 -10.40 7.70 5.29
N SER A 119 -9.52 7.77 4.29
CA SER A 119 -9.55 6.90 3.12
C SER A 119 -8.55 5.77 3.28
N ILE A 120 -9.07 4.56 3.43
CA ILE A 120 -8.26 3.34 3.47
C ILE A 120 -7.86 2.97 2.04
N GLY A 121 -6.57 2.79 1.80
CA GLY A 121 -6.03 2.55 0.47
C GLY A 121 -5.71 3.83 -0.30
N GLY A 122 -5.64 4.95 0.42
CA GLY A 122 -5.21 6.23 -0.09
C GLY A 122 -6.29 7.27 -0.38
N ALA A 123 -5.96 8.53 -0.27
CA ALA A 123 -6.88 9.68 -0.39
C ALA A 123 -6.91 10.32 -1.78
N GLY A 124 -6.46 9.64 -2.83
CA GLY A 124 -6.49 10.20 -4.18
C GLY A 124 -5.73 9.41 -5.23
N THR A 125 -5.58 10.01 -6.43
CA THR A 125 -4.96 9.35 -7.58
C THR A 125 -3.43 9.24 -7.44
N PHE A 126 -2.81 10.13 -6.67
CA PHE A 126 -1.34 10.16 -6.44
C PHE A 126 -1.02 10.03 -4.95
N ASP A 127 -1.68 9.11 -4.30
CA ASP A 127 -1.45 8.84 -2.88
C ASP A 127 -0.20 7.97 -2.64
N GLY A 128 0.26 7.96 -1.39
CA GLY A 128 1.42 7.21 -0.94
C GLY A 128 1.37 5.73 -1.34
N ILE A 129 0.24 5.07 -1.17
CA ILE A 129 0.06 3.66 -1.54
C ILE A 129 0.26 3.42 -3.03
N PHE A 130 -0.37 4.26 -3.87
CA PHE A 130 -0.21 4.18 -5.32
C PHE A 130 1.24 4.42 -5.74
N LEU A 131 1.86 5.48 -5.20
CA LEU A 131 3.25 5.83 -5.50
C LEU A 131 4.22 4.73 -5.06
N ILE A 132 4.06 4.17 -3.86
CA ILE A 132 4.88 3.05 -3.37
C ILE A 132 4.77 1.86 -4.31
N GLY A 133 3.56 1.47 -4.71
CA GLY A 133 3.34 0.38 -5.64
C GLY A 133 4.02 0.62 -7.00
N ILE A 134 3.83 1.79 -7.61
CA ILE A 134 4.42 2.14 -8.92
C ILE A 134 5.94 2.23 -8.85
N VAL A 135 6.49 2.93 -7.87
CA VAL A 135 7.96 3.07 -7.72
C VAL A 135 8.60 1.71 -7.48
N ALA A 136 7.99 0.86 -6.66
CA ALA A 136 8.48 -0.49 -6.43
C ALA A 136 8.48 -1.35 -7.70
N VAL A 137 7.43 -1.27 -8.52
CA VAL A 137 7.36 -1.94 -9.83
C VAL A 137 8.45 -1.44 -10.76
N LEU A 138 8.67 -0.14 -10.84
CA LEU A 138 9.72 0.44 -11.68
C LEU A 138 11.11 -0.04 -11.26
N ILE A 139 11.44 0.00 -9.98
CA ILE A 139 12.71 -0.49 -9.45
C ILE A 139 12.90 -1.98 -9.75
N ALA A 140 11.89 -2.80 -9.50
CA ALA A 140 11.94 -4.23 -9.76
C ALA A 140 12.12 -4.54 -11.25
N SER A 141 11.43 -3.81 -12.12
CA SER A 141 11.53 -3.99 -13.59
C SER A 141 12.88 -3.56 -14.14
N LEU A 142 13.44 -2.44 -13.69
CA LEU A 142 14.75 -1.98 -14.07
C LEU A 142 15.85 -2.96 -13.66
N SER A 143 15.77 -3.51 -12.45
CA SER A 143 16.70 -4.52 -11.98
C SER A 143 16.65 -5.80 -12.82
N GLN A 144 15.49 -6.21 -13.31
CA GLN A 144 15.36 -7.36 -14.21
C GLN A 144 15.98 -7.09 -15.59
N SER A 145 15.79 -5.89 -16.14
CA SER A 145 16.34 -5.54 -17.46
C SER A 145 17.87 -5.51 -17.46
N TRP A 146 18.46 -5.08 -16.36
CA TRP A 146 19.92 -5.05 -16.19
C TRP A 146 20.53 -6.45 -16.08
N SER A 147 19.84 -7.37 -15.43
CA SER A 147 20.34 -8.75 -15.26
C SER A 147 20.24 -9.64 -16.51
N ARG A 148 19.57 -9.17 -17.57
CA ARG A 148 19.41 -9.88 -18.85
C ARG A 148 20.42 -9.47 -19.92
N ARG A 149 21.26 -8.47 -19.65
CA ARG A 149 22.34 -8.01 -20.52
C ARG A 149 23.66 -8.61 -20.06
#